data_146b7c40b715fe9432a01254e22bdc1c
#
_entry.id   146b7c40b715fe9432a01254e22bdc1c
#
_cell.length_a   1.000
_cell.length_b   1.000
_cell.length_c   1.000
_cell.angle_alpha   90.00
_cell.angle_beta   90.00
_cell.angle_gamma   90.00
#
_symmetry.space_group_name_H-M   'P 1'
#
loop_
_entity.id
_entity.type
_entity.pdbx_description
1 polymer ?
#
loop_
_entity_poly.entity_id
_entity_poly.type
_entity_poly.pdbx_seq_one_letter_code
_entity_poly.pdbx_strand_id
1 'polypeptide(L)'
;MCAVFAAGLCAHAAEEDKPAGKIYPLGLGLYGDMQLWTEYDSVYGIDISFISWRNEVKGLSLSLVEADQKALYGFSVSLMCASCYDGYGVVCGTLGTFAEGDVYGMRLGFCNFSIDGGMTGLQIGGVNIQYFGVFSGCQLGLLASLAGGVEGVQTGLMVTITKELRGVAVGGVTITGKTHGVQIGVVNGTEELHGLQVGLINRAESGRGLQIGLVNIFKEAAVPYLPAINFHF
;
A
#
# COMPACT_ATOMS: atom_id res chain seq x y z
N MET A 1 9.36 -12.98 9.25
CA MET A 1 8.60 -14.24 9.20
C MET A 1 7.42 -14.15 8.21
N CYS A 2 6.63 -13.07 8.16
CA CYS A 2 5.60 -12.88 7.11
C CYS A 2 6.16 -12.81 5.67
N ALA A 3 7.34 -12.22 5.45
CA ALA A 3 7.94 -12.12 4.11
C ALA A 3 8.39 -13.45 3.50
N VAL A 4 8.68 -14.46 4.32
CA VAL A 4 9.10 -15.80 3.85
C VAL A 4 7.88 -16.66 3.50
N PHE A 5 6.75 -16.44 4.15
CA PHE A 5 5.47 -17.08 3.80
C PHE A 5 4.90 -16.52 2.48
N ALA A 6 4.94 -15.20 2.30
CA ALA A 6 4.48 -14.56 1.07
C ALA A 6 5.32 -14.96 -0.16
N ALA A 7 6.66 -15.07 -0.03
CA ALA A 7 7.53 -15.42 -1.14
C ALA A 7 7.39 -16.89 -1.60
N GLY A 8 6.91 -17.78 -0.74
CA GLY A 8 6.69 -19.20 -1.09
C GLY A 8 5.35 -19.43 -1.79
N LEU A 9 4.36 -18.56 -1.59
CA LEU A 9 3.02 -18.67 -2.13
C LEU A 9 2.85 -17.94 -3.47
N CYS A 10 3.58 -16.85 -3.68
CA CYS A 10 3.56 -16.11 -4.96
C CYS A 10 4.19 -16.84 -6.15
N ALA A 11 4.94 -17.91 -5.94
CA ALA A 11 5.51 -18.72 -7.04
C ALA A 11 4.42 -19.44 -7.89
N HIS A 12 3.16 -19.42 -7.48
CA HIS A 12 2.07 -20.09 -8.21
C HIS A 12 1.30 -19.16 -9.18
N ALA A 13 1.47 -17.84 -9.07
CA ALA A 13 0.75 -16.86 -9.90
C ALA A 13 1.32 -16.67 -11.32
N ALA A 14 2.50 -17.18 -11.62
CA ALA A 14 3.21 -16.96 -12.89
C ALA A 14 3.11 -18.13 -13.87
N GLU A 15 1.96 -18.81 -13.99
CA GLU A 15 1.88 -19.97 -14.89
C GLU A 15 0.66 -19.96 -15.80
N GLU A 16 0.98 -19.80 -17.11
CA GLU A 16 0.25 -20.23 -18.31
C GLU A 16 -1.26 -19.93 -18.47
N ASP A 17 -1.59 -19.59 -19.70
CA ASP A 17 -2.90 -19.46 -20.34
C ASP A 17 -3.72 -20.77 -20.19
N LYS A 18 -4.28 -21.02 -19.00
CA LYS A 18 -5.12 -22.18 -18.71
C LYS A 18 -6.58 -21.86 -19.08
N PRO A 19 -7.36 -22.83 -19.51
CA PRO A 19 -8.71 -22.60 -19.99
C PRO A 19 -9.56 -21.90 -18.92
N ALA A 20 -10.37 -20.93 -19.34
CA ALA A 20 -11.29 -20.23 -18.45
C ALA A 20 -12.15 -21.25 -17.68
N GLY A 21 -12.03 -21.25 -16.37
CA GLY A 21 -12.80 -22.12 -15.49
C GLY A 21 -14.29 -21.83 -15.54
N LYS A 22 -15.08 -22.69 -14.94
CA LYS A 22 -16.53 -22.49 -14.84
C LYS A 22 -16.87 -21.44 -13.77
N ILE A 23 -18.04 -20.85 -13.88
CA ILE A 23 -18.54 -19.85 -12.94
C ILE A 23 -19.58 -20.52 -12.03
N TYR A 24 -19.44 -20.32 -10.74
CA TYR A 24 -20.33 -20.85 -9.73
C TYR A 24 -20.84 -19.75 -8.80
N PRO A 25 -22.09 -19.82 -8.32
CA PRO A 25 -22.64 -18.83 -7.39
C PRO A 25 -22.17 -19.02 -5.95
N LEU A 26 -21.67 -20.20 -5.60
CA LEU A 26 -21.20 -20.55 -4.26
C LEU A 26 -19.89 -21.31 -4.36
N GLY A 27 -18.88 -20.85 -3.66
CA GLY A 27 -17.62 -21.54 -3.44
C GLY A 27 -17.53 -22.10 -2.02
N LEU A 28 -17.03 -23.31 -1.88
CA LEU A 28 -16.71 -23.93 -0.61
C LEU A 28 -15.36 -24.60 -0.71
N GLY A 29 -14.45 -24.34 0.24
CA GLY A 29 -13.12 -24.92 0.22
C GLY A 29 -12.57 -25.20 1.61
N LEU A 30 -11.83 -26.29 1.76
CA LEU A 30 -11.08 -26.58 2.98
C LEU A 30 -9.59 -26.29 2.76
N TYR A 31 -8.96 -27.02 1.84
CA TYR A 31 -7.53 -26.83 1.54
C TYR A 31 -7.17 -27.47 0.20
N GLY A 32 -6.42 -26.76 -0.65
CA GLY A 32 -5.91 -27.27 -1.92
C GLY A 32 -6.99 -27.98 -2.75
N ASP A 33 -6.74 -29.23 -3.11
CA ASP A 33 -7.67 -30.05 -3.91
C ASP A 33 -8.98 -30.42 -3.20
N MET A 34 -9.10 -30.16 -1.90
CA MET A 34 -10.34 -30.36 -1.13
C MET A 34 -11.30 -29.15 -1.25
N GLN A 35 -11.34 -28.52 -2.39
CA GLN A 35 -12.32 -27.51 -2.75
C GLN A 35 -13.47 -28.16 -3.52
N LEU A 36 -14.67 -27.61 -3.34
CA LEU A 36 -15.85 -28.08 -4.09
C LEU A 36 -15.68 -27.83 -5.60
N TRP A 37 -14.85 -26.84 -5.96
CA TRP A 37 -14.49 -26.44 -7.32
C TRP A 37 -12.99 -26.29 -7.45
N THR A 38 -12.46 -26.33 -8.69
CA THR A 38 -11.02 -26.19 -8.94
C THR A 38 -10.53 -24.76 -8.72
N GLU A 39 -9.25 -24.58 -8.51
CA GLU A 39 -8.59 -23.25 -8.36
C GLU A 39 -8.74 -22.33 -9.58
N TYR A 40 -9.03 -22.91 -10.75
CA TYR A 40 -9.29 -22.18 -12.00
C TYR A 40 -10.71 -21.68 -12.16
N ASP A 41 -11.60 -22.11 -11.27
CA ASP A 41 -13.00 -21.73 -11.34
C ASP A 41 -13.22 -20.35 -10.71
N SER A 42 -14.24 -19.66 -11.19
CA SER A 42 -14.63 -18.33 -10.70
C SER A 42 -15.88 -18.44 -9.84
N VAL A 43 -15.97 -17.62 -8.79
CA VAL A 43 -17.14 -17.56 -7.92
C VAL A 43 -17.83 -16.20 -8.08
N TYR A 44 -19.07 -16.24 -8.55
CA TYR A 44 -19.92 -15.05 -8.66
C TYR A 44 -21.02 -15.11 -7.61
N GLY A 45 -20.70 -14.69 -6.38
CA GLY A 45 -21.60 -14.74 -5.25
C GLY A 45 -20.85 -14.81 -3.91
N ILE A 46 -20.90 -15.96 -3.23
CA ILE A 46 -20.28 -16.13 -1.93
C ILE A 46 -19.27 -17.26 -1.99
N ASP A 47 -18.03 -17.00 -1.61
CA ASP A 47 -16.98 -18.00 -1.39
C ASP A 47 -16.69 -18.10 0.10
N ILE A 48 -16.86 -19.30 0.67
CA ILE A 48 -16.55 -19.59 2.08
C ILE A 48 -15.55 -20.72 2.11
N SER A 49 -14.35 -20.46 2.67
CA SER A 49 -13.26 -21.42 2.62
C SER A 49 -12.38 -21.32 3.85
N PHE A 50 -11.66 -22.39 4.13
CA PHE A 50 -10.56 -22.33 5.09
C PHE A 50 -9.34 -21.68 4.42
N ILE A 51 -8.99 -22.14 3.22
CA ILE A 51 -8.06 -21.49 2.30
C ILE A 51 -8.77 -21.41 0.95
N SER A 52 -8.80 -20.23 0.34
CA SER A 52 -9.44 -19.97 -0.95
C SER A 52 -8.38 -19.66 -1.99
N TRP A 53 -8.35 -20.42 -3.06
CA TRP A 53 -7.61 -20.11 -4.28
C TRP A 53 -8.60 -20.03 -5.44
N ARG A 54 -8.77 -18.85 -6.01
CA ARG A 54 -9.74 -18.60 -7.05
C ARG A 54 -9.18 -17.77 -8.19
N ASN A 55 -9.60 -18.07 -9.40
CA ASN A 55 -9.24 -17.24 -10.55
C ASN A 55 -9.93 -15.86 -10.45
N GLU A 56 -11.23 -15.85 -10.21
CA GLU A 56 -11.99 -14.62 -10.08
C GLU A 56 -13.08 -14.76 -9.04
N VAL A 57 -13.24 -13.74 -8.18
CA VAL A 57 -14.36 -13.64 -7.24
C VAL A 57 -15.11 -12.34 -7.50
N LYS A 58 -16.42 -12.47 -7.79
CA LYS A 58 -17.36 -11.35 -7.83
C LYS A 58 -18.38 -11.50 -6.73
N GLY A 59 -18.20 -10.73 -5.64
CA GLY A 59 -19.10 -10.75 -4.51
C GLY A 59 -18.38 -10.78 -3.17
N LEU A 60 -18.65 -11.78 -2.32
CA LEU A 60 -18.10 -11.91 -0.99
C LEU A 60 -17.22 -13.15 -0.87
N SER A 61 -15.96 -12.98 -0.51
CA SER A 61 -15.04 -14.04 -0.15
C SER A 61 -14.76 -14.00 1.35
N LEU A 62 -15.02 -15.08 2.03
CA LEU A 62 -14.75 -15.27 3.45
C LEU A 62 -13.82 -16.45 3.64
N SER A 63 -12.59 -16.22 4.08
CA SER A 63 -11.63 -17.28 4.35
C SER A 63 -11.11 -17.23 5.77
N LEU A 64 -10.81 -18.40 6.33
CA LEU A 64 -10.32 -18.46 7.70
C LEU A 64 -8.81 -18.18 7.77
N VAL A 65 -8.03 -18.71 6.85
CA VAL A 65 -6.58 -18.55 6.87
C VAL A 65 -6.12 -17.64 5.73
N GLU A 66 -6.46 -17.97 4.51
CA GLU A 66 -5.97 -17.26 3.34
C GLU A 66 -7.03 -17.18 2.24
N ALA A 67 -7.13 -16.00 1.63
CA ALA A 67 -7.82 -15.81 0.37
C ALA A 67 -6.77 -15.37 -0.66
N ASP A 68 -6.59 -16.16 -1.72
CA ASP A 68 -5.74 -15.82 -2.86
C ASP A 68 -6.60 -15.81 -4.13
N GLN A 69 -6.63 -14.66 -4.80
CA GLN A 69 -7.53 -14.42 -5.92
C GLN A 69 -6.79 -13.67 -7.02
N LYS A 70 -6.83 -14.16 -8.26
CA LYS A 70 -6.25 -13.42 -9.37
C LYS A 70 -7.03 -12.13 -9.65
N ALA A 71 -8.35 -12.17 -9.59
CA ALA A 71 -9.18 -10.97 -9.72
C ALA A 71 -10.29 -10.94 -8.67
N LEU A 72 -10.40 -9.82 -7.96
CA LEU A 72 -11.44 -9.59 -6.95
C LEU A 72 -12.32 -8.42 -7.36
N TYR A 73 -13.64 -8.66 -7.40
CA TYR A 73 -14.66 -7.62 -7.54
C TYR A 73 -15.66 -7.72 -6.38
N GLY A 74 -15.43 -6.93 -5.32
CA GLY A 74 -16.31 -6.94 -4.14
C GLY A 74 -15.56 -6.94 -2.83
N PHE A 75 -15.86 -7.92 -1.96
CA PHE A 75 -15.32 -7.98 -0.61
C PHE A 75 -14.55 -9.29 -0.40
N SER A 76 -13.30 -9.19 0.01
CA SER A 76 -12.51 -10.32 0.48
C SER A 76 -12.11 -10.10 1.92
N VAL A 77 -12.49 -11.02 2.78
CA VAL A 77 -12.16 -10.98 4.21
C VAL A 77 -11.50 -12.29 4.59
N SER A 78 -10.26 -12.20 5.06
CA SER A 78 -9.51 -13.31 5.60
C SER A 78 -9.14 -13.05 7.06
N LEU A 79 -9.24 -14.09 7.90
CA LEU A 79 -8.82 -13.95 9.29
C LEU A 79 -7.30 -13.79 9.42
N MET A 80 -6.50 -14.30 8.48
CA MET A 80 -5.05 -14.11 8.51
C MET A 80 -4.58 -13.23 7.34
N CYS A 81 -4.54 -13.76 6.12
CA CYS A 81 -3.99 -13.08 4.97
C CYS A 81 -4.99 -13.04 3.82
N ALA A 82 -5.09 -11.90 3.13
CA ALA A 82 -5.84 -11.78 1.90
C ALA A 82 -4.91 -11.29 0.79
N SER A 83 -4.85 -12.03 -0.32
CA SER A 83 -4.07 -11.65 -1.48
C SER A 83 -4.94 -11.53 -2.73
N CYS A 84 -4.59 -10.62 -3.61
CA CYS A 84 -5.19 -10.49 -4.91
C CYS A 84 -4.15 -10.00 -5.92
N TYR A 85 -4.28 -10.42 -7.17
CA TYR A 85 -3.50 -9.81 -8.25
C TYR A 85 -4.13 -8.46 -8.60
N ASP A 86 -5.35 -8.44 -9.10
CA ASP A 86 -6.12 -7.22 -9.33
C ASP A 86 -7.34 -7.16 -8.40
N GLY A 87 -7.61 -6.00 -7.79
CA GLY A 87 -8.70 -5.84 -6.84
C GLY A 87 -9.57 -4.61 -7.08
N TYR A 88 -10.88 -4.81 -7.10
CA TYR A 88 -11.89 -3.75 -7.15
C TYR A 88 -12.87 -3.92 -5.98
N GLY A 89 -12.61 -3.20 -4.89
CA GLY A 89 -13.48 -3.29 -3.71
C GLY A 89 -12.73 -3.23 -2.39
N VAL A 90 -13.01 -4.17 -1.48
CA VAL A 90 -12.45 -4.19 -0.14
C VAL A 90 -11.69 -5.47 0.11
N VAL A 91 -10.43 -5.35 0.49
CA VAL A 91 -9.55 -6.47 0.86
C VAL A 91 -9.16 -6.33 2.32
N CYS A 92 -9.57 -7.28 3.14
CA CYS A 92 -9.29 -7.31 4.58
C CYS A 92 -8.53 -8.58 4.95
N GLY A 93 -7.36 -8.43 5.55
CA GLY A 93 -6.61 -9.52 6.14
C GLY A 93 -6.07 -9.09 7.51
N THR A 94 -6.39 -9.80 8.59
CA THR A 94 -6.00 -9.35 9.94
C THR A 94 -4.49 -9.20 10.09
N LEU A 95 -3.71 -10.19 9.65
CA LEU A 95 -2.25 -10.08 9.66
C LEU A 95 -1.73 -9.28 8.50
N GLY A 96 -2.34 -9.39 7.32
CA GLY A 96 -1.90 -8.63 6.18
C GLY A 96 -2.70 -8.81 4.92
N THR A 97 -2.46 -7.89 3.99
CA THR A 97 -2.96 -7.98 2.63
C THR A 97 -1.77 -7.92 1.67
N PHE A 98 -1.89 -8.65 0.58
CA PHE A 98 -0.87 -8.71 -0.46
C PHE A 98 -1.50 -8.40 -1.82
N ALA A 99 -0.84 -7.60 -2.64
CA ALA A 99 -1.29 -7.34 -4.01
C ALA A 99 -0.09 -7.28 -4.96
N GLU A 100 -0.22 -7.87 -6.13
CA GLU A 100 0.77 -7.81 -7.19
C GLU A 100 0.38 -6.82 -8.29
N GLY A 101 -0.90 -6.77 -8.65
CA GLY A 101 -1.44 -5.86 -9.66
C GLY A 101 -2.14 -4.63 -9.06
N ASP A 102 -3.05 -4.06 -9.82
CA ASP A 102 -3.72 -2.82 -9.45
C ASP A 102 -4.89 -3.07 -8.48
N VAL A 103 -4.97 -2.25 -7.43
CA VAL A 103 -6.08 -2.30 -6.47
C VAL A 103 -6.82 -0.97 -6.41
N TYR A 104 -8.14 -1.04 -6.60
CA TYR A 104 -9.06 0.10 -6.53
C TYR A 104 -10.05 -0.11 -5.39
N GLY A 105 -9.96 0.71 -4.34
CA GLY A 105 -10.88 0.63 -3.21
C GLY A 105 -10.21 0.72 -1.84
N MET A 106 -10.44 -0.28 -0.97
CA MET A 106 -9.94 -0.26 0.40
C MET A 106 -9.13 -1.51 0.74
N ARG A 107 -8.00 -1.32 1.40
CA ARG A 107 -7.19 -2.39 1.96
C ARG A 107 -7.00 -2.20 3.44
N LEU A 108 -7.30 -3.23 4.21
CA LEU A 108 -7.20 -3.25 5.67
C LEU A 108 -6.37 -4.45 6.11
N GLY A 109 -5.27 -4.21 6.80
CA GLY A 109 -4.42 -5.27 7.32
C GLY A 109 -3.29 -4.72 8.17
N PHE A 110 -2.76 -5.49 9.11
CA PHE A 110 -1.63 -5.01 9.91
C PHE A 110 -0.40 -4.74 9.02
N CYS A 111 -0.10 -5.63 8.09
CA CYS A 111 0.94 -5.44 7.08
C CYS A 111 0.29 -5.43 5.68
N ASN A 112 0.31 -4.31 5.00
CA ASN A 112 -0.16 -4.23 3.62
C ASN A 112 1.03 -4.13 2.68
N PHE A 113 1.09 -5.07 1.74
CA PHE A 113 2.18 -5.20 0.77
C PHE A 113 1.65 -5.07 -0.64
N SER A 114 2.27 -4.23 -1.46
CA SER A 114 2.05 -4.17 -2.91
C SER A 114 3.40 -4.24 -3.62
N ILE A 115 3.50 -5.07 -4.66
CA ILE A 115 4.76 -5.23 -5.40
C ILE A 115 4.78 -4.35 -6.65
N ASP A 116 4.00 -4.67 -7.67
CA ASP A 116 4.13 -4.05 -9.00
C ASP A 116 2.99 -3.09 -9.35
N GLY A 117 1.79 -3.33 -8.87
CA GLY A 117 0.61 -2.52 -9.20
C GLY A 117 0.48 -1.23 -8.41
N GLY A 118 -0.36 -0.34 -8.92
CA GLY A 118 -0.81 0.86 -8.22
C GLY A 118 -1.92 0.57 -7.21
N MET A 119 -2.09 1.44 -6.24
CA MET A 119 -3.27 1.42 -5.38
C MET A 119 -4.00 2.75 -5.45
N THR A 120 -5.30 2.68 -5.70
CA THR A 120 -6.16 3.86 -5.67
C THR A 120 -7.25 3.70 -4.63
N GLY A 121 -7.27 4.60 -3.63
CA GLY A 121 -8.27 4.60 -2.58
C GLY A 121 -7.73 4.73 -1.17
N LEU A 122 -8.13 3.83 -0.26
CA LEU A 122 -7.79 3.88 1.15
C LEU A 122 -7.01 2.64 1.59
N GLN A 123 -5.83 2.84 2.14
CA GLN A 123 -5.03 1.78 2.74
C GLN A 123 -4.81 2.06 4.23
N ILE A 124 -5.20 1.13 5.09
CA ILE A 124 -5.03 1.27 6.54
C ILE A 124 -4.28 0.06 7.07
N GLY A 125 -3.21 0.31 7.82
CA GLY A 125 -2.42 -0.76 8.40
C GLY A 125 -1.47 -0.32 9.50
N GLY A 126 -0.80 -1.27 10.12
CA GLY A 126 0.36 -1.01 10.97
C GLY A 126 1.55 -0.57 10.13
N VAL A 127 1.85 -1.35 9.12
CA VAL A 127 2.92 -1.11 8.15
C VAL A 127 2.35 -1.22 6.74
N ASN A 128 2.52 -0.17 5.95
CA ASN A 128 2.12 -0.14 4.56
C ASN A 128 3.35 -0.03 3.67
N ILE A 129 3.48 -0.93 2.70
CA ILE A 129 4.61 -0.96 1.77
C ILE A 129 4.09 -1.07 0.34
N GLN A 130 4.41 -0.07 -0.47
CA GLN A 130 4.18 -0.03 -1.91
C GLN A 130 5.53 0.03 -2.62
N TYR A 131 5.98 -1.08 -3.20
CA TYR A 131 7.34 -1.17 -3.75
C TYR A 131 7.47 -0.44 -5.09
N PHE A 132 6.61 -0.78 -6.04
CA PHE A 132 6.50 -0.14 -7.34
C PHE A 132 5.09 0.41 -7.52
N GLY A 133 4.88 1.19 -8.57
CA GLY A 133 3.60 1.83 -8.81
C GLY A 133 3.37 3.09 -7.95
N VAL A 134 2.25 3.73 -8.18
CA VAL A 134 1.83 4.95 -7.50
C VAL A 134 0.65 4.65 -6.58
N PHE A 135 0.74 5.13 -5.35
CA PHE A 135 -0.39 5.13 -4.44
C PHE A 135 -1.19 6.43 -4.62
N SER A 136 -2.45 6.32 -5.00
CA SER A 136 -3.35 7.46 -5.17
C SER A 136 -4.46 7.43 -4.13
N GLY A 137 -4.50 8.41 -3.21
CA GLY A 137 -5.54 8.50 -2.19
C GLY A 137 -5.01 8.71 -0.78
N CYS A 138 -5.45 7.88 0.18
CA CYS A 138 -5.10 8.03 1.59
C CYS A 138 -4.47 6.74 2.15
N GLN A 139 -3.18 6.80 2.47
CA GLN A 139 -2.43 5.72 3.09
C GLN A 139 -2.18 6.04 4.57
N LEU A 140 -2.78 5.26 5.46
CA LEU A 140 -2.68 5.41 6.91
C LEU A 140 -1.90 4.26 7.52
N GLY A 141 -0.67 4.53 7.94
CA GLY A 141 0.18 3.59 8.66
C GLY A 141 0.25 3.95 10.15
N LEU A 142 -0.01 2.98 11.03
CA LEU A 142 0.18 3.21 12.47
C LEU A 142 1.66 3.30 12.84
N LEU A 143 2.52 2.56 12.16
CA LEU A 143 3.96 2.56 12.42
C LEU A 143 4.71 3.20 11.26
N ALA A 144 4.59 2.62 10.07
CA ALA A 144 5.35 3.03 8.90
C ALA A 144 4.52 3.00 7.61
N SER A 145 4.85 3.92 6.71
CA SER A 145 4.34 3.92 5.34
C SER A 145 5.47 4.17 4.37
N LEU A 146 5.70 3.22 3.48
CA LEU A 146 6.73 3.28 2.46
C LEU A 146 6.09 3.19 1.08
N ALA A 147 6.45 4.08 0.16
CA ALA A 147 5.91 4.05 -1.20
C ALA A 147 6.94 4.52 -2.24
N GLY A 148 6.83 3.99 -3.46
CA GLY A 148 7.57 4.49 -4.62
C GLY A 148 7.09 5.88 -5.03
N GLY A 149 5.79 6.06 -5.19
CA GLY A 149 5.12 7.32 -5.47
C GLY A 149 3.83 7.46 -4.67
N VAL A 150 3.48 8.68 -4.25
CA VAL A 150 2.22 8.99 -3.57
C VAL A 150 1.59 10.23 -4.17
N GLU A 151 0.33 10.09 -4.55
CA GLU A 151 -0.55 11.19 -4.94
C GLU A 151 -1.72 11.26 -3.94
N GLY A 152 -1.63 12.16 -2.96
CA GLY A 152 -2.63 12.30 -1.91
C GLY A 152 -2.06 12.45 -0.50
N VAL A 153 -2.52 11.62 0.43
CA VAL A 153 -2.12 11.70 1.84
C VAL A 153 -1.43 10.41 2.27
N GLN A 154 -0.24 10.54 2.82
CA GLN A 154 0.50 9.44 3.41
C GLN A 154 0.79 9.73 4.88
N THR A 155 0.47 8.81 5.76
CA THR A 155 0.81 8.93 7.18
C THR A 155 1.57 7.70 7.67
N GLY A 156 2.51 7.94 8.57
CA GLY A 156 3.20 6.90 9.34
C GLY A 156 3.68 7.50 10.65
N LEU A 157 3.11 7.07 11.78
CA LEU A 157 3.42 7.74 13.07
C LEU A 157 4.92 7.77 13.36
N MET A 158 5.66 6.72 13.01
CA MET A 158 7.10 6.69 13.20
C MET A 158 7.84 7.17 11.93
N VAL A 159 7.58 6.51 10.80
CA VAL A 159 8.37 6.74 9.58
C VAL A 159 7.48 6.76 8.34
N THR A 160 7.71 7.74 7.50
CA THR A 160 7.13 7.87 6.17
C THR A 160 8.26 8.02 5.16
N ILE A 161 8.36 7.11 4.20
CA ILE A 161 9.40 7.16 3.15
C ILE A 161 8.72 7.07 1.78
N THR A 162 9.04 8.02 0.90
CA THR A 162 8.47 8.07 -0.44
C THR A 162 9.50 8.59 -1.43
N LYS A 163 9.62 8.00 -2.61
CA LYS A 163 10.51 8.53 -3.65
C LYS A 163 9.94 9.82 -4.27
N GLU A 164 8.66 9.81 -4.62
CA GLU A 164 7.97 10.98 -5.16
C GLU A 164 6.65 11.21 -4.44
N LEU A 165 6.50 12.38 -3.81
CA LEU A 165 5.31 12.81 -3.08
C LEU A 165 4.62 13.96 -3.81
N ARG A 166 3.35 13.78 -4.16
CA ARG A 166 2.42 14.83 -4.61
C ARG A 166 1.24 14.90 -3.64
N GLY A 167 1.33 15.79 -2.66
CA GLY A 167 0.31 15.92 -1.63
C GLY A 167 0.87 16.15 -0.24
N VAL A 168 0.45 15.34 0.74
CA VAL A 168 0.79 15.53 2.15
C VAL A 168 1.40 14.27 2.75
N ALA A 169 2.57 14.39 3.36
CA ALA A 169 3.17 13.36 4.18
C ALA A 169 3.20 13.79 5.64
N VAL A 170 2.76 12.92 6.55
CA VAL A 170 2.75 13.18 8.00
C VAL A 170 3.40 12.02 8.73
N GLY A 171 4.36 12.33 9.62
CA GLY A 171 5.05 11.29 10.38
C GLY A 171 6.01 11.81 11.43
N GLY A 172 6.57 10.95 12.24
CA GLY A 172 7.67 11.30 13.12
C GLY A 172 8.91 11.70 12.30
N VAL A 173 9.28 10.82 11.37
CA VAL A 173 10.35 11.06 10.39
C VAL A 173 9.75 10.95 9.00
N THR A 174 9.81 12.01 8.20
CA THR A 174 9.37 11.98 6.81
C THR A 174 10.57 12.16 5.88
N ILE A 175 10.81 11.19 5.00
CA ILE A 175 11.89 11.21 4.02
C ILE A 175 11.32 11.06 2.64
N THR A 176 11.61 12.01 1.76
CA THR A 176 11.18 11.92 0.36
C THR A 176 12.34 12.20 -0.59
N GLY A 177 12.29 11.65 -1.79
CA GLY A 177 13.19 12.10 -2.86
C GLY A 177 12.70 13.45 -3.38
N LYS A 178 11.52 13.46 -4.02
CA LYS A 178 10.90 14.69 -4.52
C LYS A 178 9.59 14.98 -3.82
N THR A 179 9.41 16.21 -3.35
CA THR A 179 8.19 16.67 -2.68
C THR A 179 7.53 17.78 -3.48
N HIS A 180 6.28 17.52 -3.91
CA HIS A 180 5.37 18.54 -4.42
C HIS A 180 4.17 18.64 -3.47
N GLY A 181 4.30 19.48 -2.42
CA GLY A 181 3.26 19.60 -1.41
C GLY A 181 3.78 19.89 -0.01
N VAL A 182 3.32 19.11 0.98
CA VAL A 182 3.56 19.40 2.39
C VAL A 182 4.13 18.19 3.12
N GLN A 183 5.20 18.38 3.88
CA GLN A 183 5.73 17.42 4.84
C GLN A 183 5.53 17.96 6.26
N ILE A 184 4.96 17.16 7.13
CA ILE A 184 4.74 17.49 8.54
C ILE A 184 5.35 16.38 9.40
N GLY A 185 6.33 16.72 10.22
CA GLY A 185 6.99 15.71 11.05
C GLY A 185 7.95 16.33 12.07
N VAL A 186 8.50 15.49 12.93
CA VAL A 186 9.57 15.94 13.82
C VAL A 186 10.84 16.20 13.00
N VAL A 187 11.15 15.27 12.10
CA VAL A 187 12.27 15.38 11.17
C VAL A 187 11.75 15.20 9.75
N ASN A 188 11.96 16.21 8.91
CA ASN A 188 11.60 16.18 7.51
C ASN A 188 12.85 16.26 6.64
N GLY A 189 13.02 15.34 5.71
CA GLY A 189 14.10 15.31 4.73
C GLY A 189 13.58 15.18 3.31
N THR A 190 14.13 15.95 2.38
CA THR A 190 13.87 15.79 0.95
C THR A 190 15.09 16.14 0.13
N GLU A 191 15.25 15.52 -1.02
CA GLU A 191 16.28 15.92 -2.00
C GLU A 191 15.80 17.17 -2.77
N GLU A 192 14.55 17.18 -3.24
CA GLU A 192 13.96 18.29 -3.97
C GLU A 192 12.63 18.73 -3.36
N LEU A 193 12.56 19.98 -2.89
CA LEU A 193 11.36 20.54 -2.26
C LEU A 193 10.65 21.52 -3.20
N HIS A 194 9.39 21.23 -3.48
CA HIS A 194 8.44 22.19 -4.06
C HIS A 194 7.22 22.30 -3.14
N GLY A 195 7.32 23.17 -2.12
CA GLY A 195 6.22 23.32 -1.16
C GLY A 195 6.65 23.68 0.26
N LEU A 196 6.12 22.97 1.26
CA LEU A 196 6.25 23.32 2.66
C LEU A 196 6.77 22.13 3.49
N GLN A 197 7.74 22.39 4.36
CA GLN A 197 8.14 21.50 5.44
C GLN A 197 7.84 22.14 6.79
N VAL A 198 7.17 21.44 7.68
CA VAL A 198 6.85 21.85 9.04
C VAL A 198 7.36 20.81 10.02
N GLY A 199 8.29 21.16 10.90
CA GLY A 199 8.87 20.22 11.84
C GLY A 199 9.90 20.83 12.77
N LEU A 200 10.51 20.03 13.63
CA LEU A 200 11.62 20.51 14.43
C LEU A 200 12.90 20.65 13.60
N ILE A 201 13.16 19.67 12.76
CA ILE A 201 14.32 19.65 11.85
C ILE A 201 13.80 19.45 10.43
N ASN A 202 14.08 20.41 9.56
CA ASN A 202 13.72 20.37 8.16
C ASN A 202 14.99 20.44 7.30
N ARG A 203 15.11 19.53 6.32
CA ARG A 203 16.22 19.50 5.38
C ARG A 203 15.71 19.36 3.95
N ALA A 204 16.14 20.25 3.09
CA ALA A 204 16.00 20.14 1.65
C ALA A 204 17.38 20.36 0.99
N GLU A 205 17.68 19.60 -0.06
CA GLU A 205 18.93 19.79 -0.80
C GLU A 205 18.77 20.88 -1.86
N SER A 206 17.67 20.79 -2.62
CA SER A 206 17.37 21.68 -3.75
C SER A 206 15.88 21.99 -3.84
N GLY A 207 15.50 22.89 -4.76
CA GLY A 207 14.11 23.18 -5.11
C GLY A 207 13.63 24.55 -4.66
N ARG A 208 12.32 24.72 -4.49
CA ARG A 208 11.67 25.99 -4.09
C ARG A 208 10.62 25.73 -3.02
N GLY A 209 10.77 26.37 -1.89
CA GLY A 209 9.81 26.11 -0.81
C GLY A 209 10.09 26.88 0.47
N LEU A 210 9.26 26.57 1.45
CA LEU A 210 9.29 27.14 2.78
C LEU A 210 9.54 26.04 3.82
N GLN A 211 10.42 26.29 4.76
CA GLN A 211 10.67 25.44 5.92
C GLN A 211 10.35 26.21 7.20
N ILE A 212 9.57 25.59 8.10
CA ILE A 212 9.19 26.14 9.40
C ILE A 212 9.60 25.15 10.49
N GLY A 213 10.53 25.53 11.35
CA GLY A 213 11.04 24.64 12.39
C GLY A 213 12.18 25.21 13.19
N LEU A 214 12.65 24.48 14.20
CA LEU A 214 13.78 24.96 15.02
C LEU A 214 15.08 25.00 14.23
N VAL A 215 15.30 24.01 13.37
CA VAL A 215 16.47 23.92 12.50
C VAL A 215 15.99 23.69 11.07
N ASN A 216 16.25 24.66 10.21
CA ASN A 216 15.90 24.59 8.81
C ASN A 216 17.16 24.64 7.96
N ILE A 217 17.35 23.62 7.11
CA ILE A 217 18.50 23.45 6.24
C ILE A 217 18.02 23.41 4.79
N PHE A 218 18.32 24.44 4.03
CA PHE A 218 18.05 24.50 2.60
C PHE A 218 19.37 24.77 1.87
N LYS A 219 19.99 23.72 1.32
CA LYS A 219 21.38 23.79 0.84
C LYS A 219 21.61 24.84 -0.25
N GLU A 220 20.63 25.00 -1.15
CA GLU A 220 20.71 25.97 -2.26
C GLU A 220 20.24 27.39 -1.89
N ALA A 221 19.69 27.60 -0.68
CA ALA A 221 19.27 28.93 -0.27
C ALA A 221 20.48 29.87 -0.05
N ALA A 222 20.26 31.18 -0.19
CA ALA A 222 21.27 32.21 0.06
C ALA A 222 21.86 32.11 1.45
N VAL A 223 21.06 31.70 2.45
CA VAL A 223 21.47 31.32 3.79
C VAL A 223 21.03 29.88 4.06
N PRO A 224 21.95 28.90 3.98
CA PRO A 224 21.58 27.49 4.06
C PRO A 224 20.98 27.05 5.40
N TYR A 225 21.31 27.72 6.47
CA TYR A 225 20.92 27.36 7.85
C TYR A 225 20.21 28.53 8.50
N LEU A 226 18.91 28.40 8.77
CA LEU A 226 18.14 29.41 9.48
C LEU A 226 17.24 28.77 10.55
N PRO A 227 17.21 29.31 11.78
CA PRO A 227 16.22 28.93 12.77
C PRO A 227 14.87 29.58 12.44
N ALA A 228 13.81 28.99 12.92
CA ALA A 228 12.41 29.37 12.78
C ALA A 228 11.85 29.25 11.35
N ILE A 229 12.39 29.99 10.40
CA ILE A 229 11.89 30.00 9.00
C ILE A 229 13.07 30.06 8.04
N ASN A 230 13.04 29.22 7.02
CA ASN A 230 13.96 29.26 5.87
C ASN A 230 13.15 29.13 4.56
N PHE A 231 13.61 29.77 3.51
CA PHE A 231 12.94 29.73 2.22
C PHE A 231 13.92 29.86 1.05
N HIS A 232 13.53 29.27 -0.07
CA HIS A 232 14.21 29.41 -1.36
C HIS A 232 13.16 29.47 -2.49
N PHE A 233 13.28 30.44 -3.43
CA PHE A 233 12.35 30.65 -4.56
C PHE A 233 13.10 30.82 -5.89
#